data_0660c7fd3eb228976ff87453061f7fb1
#
_entry.id   0660c7fd3eb228976ff87453061f7fb1
#
_cell.length_a   1.000
_cell.length_b   1.000
_cell.length_c   1.000
_cell.angle_alpha   90.00
_cell.angle_beta   90.00
_cell.angle_gamma   90.00
#
_symmetry.space_group_name_H-M   'P 1'
#
loop_
_entity.id
_entity.type
_entity.pdbx_description
1 polymer ?
#
loop_
_entity_poly.entity_id
_entity_poly.type
_entity_poly.pdbx_seq_one_letter_code
_entity_poly.pdbx_strand_id
1 'polypeptide(L)'
;MEALTTITIVHFNDVYNIESGTHEPVGGAARFKTAVRNLADRDPLVLFSGDALNPALMSSVTNGRQMVPVLNAIGVHCALYGNHDFDHGVDTLVQVSSSKGWP
;
A
#
# COMPACT_ATOMS: atom_id res chain seq x y z
N MET A 1 -14.47 -18.25 33.07
CA MET A 1 -13.36 -18.24 32.11
C MET A 1 -13.67 -17.21 31.03
N GLU A 2 -12.79 -16.26 30.83
CA GLU A 2 -12.97 -15.28 29.77
C GLU A 2 -12.58 -15.88 28.43
N ALA A 3 -13.39 -15.61 27.42
CA ALA A 3 -13.05 -15.95 26.03
C ALA A 3 -12.11 -14.89 25.46
N LEU A 4 -11.03 -15.33 24.79
CA LEU A 4 -10.12 -14.44 24.08
C LEU A 4 -10.55 -14.33 22.61
N THR A 5 -10.56 -13.11 22.11
CA THR A 5 -10.75 -12.84 20.69
C THR A 5 -9.42 -12.38 20.09
N THR A 6 -9.01 -13.01 19.01
CA THR A 6 -7.80 -12.64 18.31
C THR A 6 -8.18 -11.87 17.04
N ILE A 7 -7.53 -10.73 16.84
CA ILE A 7 -7.65 -9.94 15.61
C ILE A 7 -6.27 -9.94 14.94
N THR A 8 -6.23 -10.28 13.67
CA THR A 8 -5.00 -10.20 12.87
C THR A 8 -4.99 -8.90 12.10
N ILE A 9 -3.91 -8.13 12.26
CA ILE A 9 -3.71 -6.86 11.55
C ILE A 9 -2.44 -6.97 10.72
N VAL A 10 -2.54 -6.63 9.43
CA VAL A 10 -1.40 -6.38 8.55
C VAL A 10 -1.28 -4.87 8.41
N HIS A 11 -0.16 -4.32 8.83
CA HIS A 11 0.10 -2.88 8.75
C HIS A 11 1.40 -2.63 8.01
N PHE A 12 1.39 -1.67 7.08
CA PHE A 12 2.57 -1.28 6.32
C PHE A 12 2.49 0.18 5.87
N ASN A 13 3.62 0.72 5.43
CA ASN A 13 3.77 2.08 4.92
C ASN A 13 5.02 2.18 4.04
N ASP A 14 5.24 3.31 3.41
CA ASP A 14 6.45 3.61 2.62
C ASP A 14 6.69 2.62 1.47
N VAL A 15 5.69 2.43 0.63
CA VAL A 15 5.78 1.53 -0.54
C VAL A 15 5.63 2.34 -1.83
N TYR A 16 6.74 2.63 -2.45
CA TYR A 16 6.81 3.40 -3.70
C TYR A 16 7.21 2.56 -4.89
N ASN A 17 8.01 1.53 -4.66
CA ASN A 17 8.58 0.69 -5.70
C ASN A 17 7.82 -0.62 -5.82
N ILE A 18 7.39 -0.92 -7.04
CA ILE A 18 6.65 -2.15 -7.35
C ILE A 18 7.62 -3.32 -7.49
N GLU A 19 8.77 -3.07 -8.11
CA GLU A 19 9.74 -4.10 -8.45
C GLU A 19 10.52 -4.61 -7.24
N SER A 20 10.92 -5.87 -7.33
CA SER A 20 11.84 -6.46 -6.36
C SER A 20 13.24 -5.89 -6.52
N GLY A 21 13.96 -5.77 -5.40
CA GLY A 21 15.38 -5.46 -5.41
C GLY A 21 16.24 -6.64 -5.84
N THR A 22 17.53 -6.40 -6.01
CA THR A 22 18.50 -7.42 -6.43
C THR A 22 19.26 -8.06 -5.28
N HIS A 23 19.16 -7.50 -4.09
CA HIS A 23 19.80 -7.97 -2.86
C HIS A 23 18.78 -8.09 -1.74
N GLU A 24 18.98 -9.03 -0.81
CA GLU A 24 18.08 -9.16 0.34
C GLU A 24 18.16 -7.94 1.28
N PRO A 25 17.00 -7.46 1.80
CA PRO A 25 15.63 -7.94 1.54
C PRO A 25 15.13 -7.52 0.15
N VAL A 26 14.79 -8.49 -0.67
CA VAL A 26 14.38 -8.29 -2.07
C VAL A 26 13.10 -7.48 -2.18
N GLY A 27 12.15 -7.68 -1.28
CA GLY A 27 10.87 -6.96 -1.30
C GLY A 27 10.03 -7.25 -2.53
N GLY A 28 9.41 -6.19 -3.07
CA GLY A 28 8.54 -6.24 -4.23
C GLY A 28 7.06 -6.42 -3.90
N ALA A 29 6.21 -5.70 -4.64
CA ALA A 29 4.77 -5.67 -4.39
C ALA A 29 4.11 -7.04 -4.62
N ALA A 30 4.54 -7.78 -5.63
CA ALA A 30 3.99 -9.10 -5.92
C ALA A 30 4.26 -10.09 -4.79
N ARG A 31 5.48 -10.09 -4.24
CA ARG A 31 5.85 -10.93 -3.10
C ARG A 31 5.09 -10.52 -1.84
N PHE A 32 4.94 -9.22 -1.61
CA PHE A 32 4.18 -8.71 -0.49
C PHE A 32 2.71 -9.13 -0.58
N LYS A 33 2.09 -9.00 -1.75
CA LYS A 33 0.73 -9.50 -1.98
C LYS A 33 0.60 -10.98 -1.64
N THR A 34 1.57 -11.79 -2.05
CA THR A 34 1.56 -13.23 -1.73
C THR A 34 1.63 -13.47 -0.24
N ALA A 35 2.50 -12.75 0.47
CA ALA A 35 2.61 -12.84 1.93
C ALA A 35 1.29 -12.48 2.63
N VAL A 36 0.62 -11.41 2.21
CA VAL A 36 -0.70 -11.01 2.75
C VAL A 36 -1.76 -12.08 2.45
N ARG A 37 -1.78 -12.60 1.23
CA ARG A 37 -2.73 -13.65 0.82
C ARG A 37 -2.55 -14.93 1.64
N ASN A 38 -1.33 -15.25 2.04
CA ASN A 38 -1.06 -16.42 2.88
C ASN A 38 -1.64 -16.29 4.29
N LEU A 39 -2.11 -15.11 4.68
CA LEU A 39 -2.79 -14.85 5.95
C LEU A 39 -4.33 -14.84 5.81
N ALA A 40 -4.86 -15.16 4.63
CA ALA A 40 -6.29 -15.03 4.33
C ALA A 40 -7.18 -15.84 5.29
N ASP A 41 -6.72 -16.99 5.76
CA ASP A 41 -7.41 -17.84 6.73
C ASP A 41 -7.61 -17.17 8.10
N ARG A 42 -6.83 -16.13 8.39
CA ARG A 42 -6.93 -15.31 9.62
C ARG A 42 -7.82 -14.09 9.46
N ASP A 43 -8.38 -13.87 8.27
CA ASP A 43 -9.22 -12.71 7.92
C ASP A 43 -8.60 -11.38 8.39
N PRO A 44 -7.38 -11.03 7.91
CA PRO A 44 -6.66 -9.89 8.43
C PRO A 44 -7.29 -8.57 8.04
N LEU A 45 -7.26 -7.61 8.96
CA LEU A 45 -7.49 -6.21 8.64
C LEU A 45 -6.20 -5.60 8.07
N VAL A 46 -6.23 -5.14 6.82
CA VAL A 46 -5.06 -4.61 6.11
C VAL A 46 -5.10 -3.09 6.13
N LEU A 47 -4.12 -2.50 6.80
CA LEU A 47 -4.00 -1.06 7.03
C LEU A 47 -2.74 -0.52 6.36
N PHE A 48 -2.87 0.63 5.71
CA PHE A 48 -1.76 1.34 5.07
C PHE A 48 -1.66 2.76 5.62
N SER A 49 -0.51 3.15 6.11
CA SER A 49 -0.33 4.44 6.79
C SER A 49 0.47 5.47 5.97
N GLY A 50 0.41 5.38 4.65
CA GLY A 50 0.85 6.47 3.80
C GLY A 50 2.21 6.28 3.14
N ASP A 51 2.56 7.24 2.31
CA ASP A 51 3.76 7.28 1.48
C ASP A 51 3.76 6.19 0.40
N ALA A 52 2.76 6.26 -0.49
CA ALA A 52 2.65 5.38 -1.65
C ALA A 52 3.03 6.06 -2.96
N LEU A 53 2.84 7.38 -3.06
CA LEU A 53 2.86 8.06 -4.35
C LEU A 53 4.24 8.55 -4.77
N ASN A 54 5.14 8.74 -3.82
CA ASN A 54 6.50 9.23 -4.03
C ASN A 54 7.39 8.88 -2.83
N PRO A 55 8.73 8.78 -2.94
CA PRO A 55 9.54 8.91 -4.15
C PRO A 55 9.76 7.57 -4.88
N ALA A 56 9.54 7.56 -6.18
CA ALA A 56 9.95 6.47 -7.06
C ALA A 56 10.18 7.01 -8.46
N LEU A 57 11.03 6.35 -9.24
CA LEU A 57 11.29 6.77 -10.61
C LEU A 57 9.98 6.80 -11.44
N MET A 58 9.14 5.80 -11.29
CA MET A 58 7.85 5.73 -11.97
C MET A 58 6.91 6.86 -11.54
N SER A 59 6.99 7.31 -10.30
CA SER A 59 6.16 8.40 -9.79
C SER A 59 6.45 9.75 -10.46
N SER A 60 7.66 9.96 -10.97
CA SER A 60 8.00 11.17 -11.73
C SER A 60 7.25 11.26 -13.07
N VAL A 61 6.78 10.14 -13.59
CA VAL A 61 6.01 10.06 -14.84
C VAL A 61 4.51 9.96 -14.60
N THR A 62 4.10 9.17 -13.60
CA THR A 62 2.69 8.82 -13.35
C THR A 62 2.05 9.62 -12.22
N ASN A 63 2.81 10.46 -11.51
CA ASN A 63 2.37 11.17 -10.29
C ASN A 63 1.83 10.21 -9.21
N GLY A 64 2.37 9.01 -9.17
CA GLY A 64 2.00 7.99 -8.18
C GLY A 64 0.79 7.14 -8.54
N ARG A 65 0.12 7.38 -9.68
CA ARG A 65 -1.08 6.63 -10.09
C ARG A 65 -0.84 5.13 -10.22
N GLN A 66 0.39 4.70 -10.48
CA GLN A 66 0.75 3.28 -10.55
C GLN A 66 0.46 2.52 -9.24
N MET A 67 0.43 3.21 -8.11
CA MET A 67 0.21 2.58 -6.80
C MET A 67 -1.26 2.25 -6.53
N VAL A 68 -2.21 2.90 -7.19
CA VAL A 68 -3.64 2.64 -6.97
C VAL A 68 -3.99 1.17 -7.24
N PRO A 69 -3.69 0.60 -8.42
CA PRO A 69 -3.97 -0.82 -8.64
C PRO A 69 -3.14 -1.75 -7.75
N VAL A 70 -1.94 -1.34 -7.34
CA VAL A 70 -1.09 -2.14 -6.44
C VAL A 70 -1.73 -2.27 -5.07
N LEU A 71 -2.14 -1.15 -4.46
CA LEU A 71 -2.79 -1.15 -3.14
C LEU A 71 -4.12 -1.93 -3.17
N ASN A 72 -4.87 -1.81 -4.26
CA ASN A 72 -6.10 -2.59 -4.44
C ASN A 72 -5.84 -4.08 -4.59
N ALA A 73 -4.80 -4.46 -5.33
CA ALA A 73 -4.42 -5.86 -5.49
C ALA A 73 -3.94 -6.49 -4.17
N ILE A 74 -3.30 -5.71 -3.29
CA ILE A 74 -2.93 -6.14 -1.94
C ILE A 74 -4.16 -6.33 -1.06
N GLY A 75 -5.21 -5.55 -1.29
CA GLY A 75 -6.46 -5.62 -0.54
C GLY A 75 -6.47 -4.73 0.69
N VAL A 76 -5.93 -3.51 0.57
CA VAL A 76 -5.96 -2.52 1.66
C VAL A 76 -7.40 -2.14 2.00
N HIS A 77 -7.75 -2.23 3.27
CA HIS A 77 -9.08 -1.88 3.77
C HIS A 77 -9.20 -0.41 4.14
N CYS A 78 -8.12 0.17 4.69
CA CYS A 78 -8.10 1.56 5.08
C CYS A 78 -6.69 2.13 4.88
N ALA A 79 -6.61 3.34 4.34
CA ALA A 79 -5.36 4.02 4.07
C ALA A 79 -5.37 5.46 4.61
N LEU A 80 -4.19 5.95 4.98
CA LEU A 80 -3.93 7.34 5.31
C LEU A 80 -2.94 7.92 4.31
N TYR A 81 -2.82 9.25 4.28
CA TYR A 81 -1.79 9.94 3.53
C TYR A 81 -0.53 10.11 4.38
N GLY A 82 0.64 9.88 3.78
CA GLY A 82 1.92 10.25 4.35
C GLY A 82 2.40 11.61 3.80
N ASN A 83 3.52 12.09 4.29
CA ASN A 83 4.06 13.38 3.85
C ASN A 83 4.49 13.38 2.38
N HIS A 84 5.05 12.29 1.87
CA HIS A 84 5.46 12.17 0.47
C HIS A 84 4.30 12.03 -0.51
N ASP A 85 3.11 11.68 -0.04
CA ASP A 85 1.92 11.66 -0.90
C ASP A 85 1.51 13.06 -1.37
N PHE A 86 1.99 14.10 -0.70
CA PHE A 86 1.78 15.51 -1.06
C PHE A 86 2.84 16.08 -2.01
N ASP A 87 3.88 15.32 -2.35
CA ASP A 87 5.03 15.84 -3.13
C ASP A 87 4.66 16.35 -4.52
N HIS A 88 3.60 15.80 -5.13
CA HIS A 88 3.08 16.24 -6.42
C HIS A 88 1.97 17.30 -6.30
N GLY A 89 1.77 17.85 -5.10
CA GLY A 89 0.75 18.85 -4.79
C GLY A 89 -0.59 18.27 -4.38
N VAL A 90 -1.37 19.07 -3.66
CA VAL A 90 -2.69 18.68 -3.12
C VAL A 90 -3.66 18.30 -4.22
N ASP A 91 -3.71 19.08 -5.31
CA ASP A 91 -4.63 18.81 -6.41
C ASP A 91 -4.37 17.44 -7.05
N THR A 92 -3.09 17.09 -7.25
CA THR A 92 -2.71 15.77 -7.77
C THR A 92 -3.11 14.67 -6.80
N LEU A 93 -2.86 14.85 -5.50
CA LEU A 93 -3.25 13.89 -4.47
C LEU A 93 -4.75 13.65 -4.47
N VAL A 94 -5.54 14.72 -4.52
CA VAL A 94 -7.02 14.64 -4.60
C VAL A 94 -7.45 13.86 -5.85
N GLN A 95 -6.86 14.14 -7.01
CA GLN A 95 -7.18 13.42 -8.24
C GLN A 95 -6.89 11.92 -8.14
N VAL A 96 -5.71 11.56 -7.61
CA VAL A 96 -5.29 10.17 -7.50
C VAL A 96 -6.13 9.43 -6.47
N SER A 97 -6.36 10.01 -5.30
CA SER A 97 -7.12 9.38 -4.22
C SER A 97 -8.63 9.35 -4.48
N SER A 98 -9.14 10.24 -5.32
CA SER A 98 -10.54 10.22 -5.77
C SER A 98 -10.77 9.27 -6.95
N SER A 99 -9.71 8.71 -7.52
CA SER A 99 -9.84 7.76 -8.62
C SER A 99 -10.54 6.49 -8.15
N LYS A 100 -11.31 5.89 -9.07
CA LYS A 100 -12.02 4.64 -8.79
C LYS A 100 -11.00 3.56 -8.39
N GLY A 101 -11.19 3.00 -7.23
CA GLY A 101 -10.38 1.92 -6.70
C GLY A 101 -9.34 2.33 -5.66
N TRP A 102 -9.22 3.60 -5.28
CA TRP A 102 -8.40 3.98 -4.14
C TRP A 102 -8.99 3.38 -2.86
N PRO A 103 -8.17 2.77 -1.99
CA PRO A 103 -8.64 2.17 -0.73
C PRO A 103 -9.29 3.15 0.23
#